data_ea75da711bd6237cf96c08caf9b357ee
#
_entry.id   ea75da711bd6237cf96c08caf9b357ee
#
_cell.length_a   1.000
_cell.length_b   1.000
_cell.length_c   1.000
_cell.angle_alpha   90.00
_cell.angle_beta   90.00
_cell.angle_gamma   90.00
#
_symmetry.space_group_name_H-M   'P 1'
#
loop_
_entity.id
_entity.type
_entity.pdbx_description
1 polymer ?
#
loop_
_entity_poly.entity_id
_entity_poly.type
_entity_poly.pdbx_seq_one_letter_code
_entity_poly.pdbx_strand_id
1 'polypeptide(L)'
;HGAHECLVHLTDIVFGAGKKQMAKGIFMRNKLKAEDFSLIKASGKSKLAVGEELAEMSYDESKDYKPVKDMFEPVSLPSKEYMRFPLDIKIEFIDTEKKIQLLEELKGQKYVGVDAEWRPAPHRWYESKGPAIFQIAGKNEAFIIDMIKLGKNSKLNSMLKSIFTHKNTTIIGYAFASDISMFHKHCPQ
;
A
#
# COMPACT_ATOMS: atom_id res chain seq x y z
N HIS A 1 -21.73 -6.38 0.72
CA HIS A 1 -21.73 -5.71 2.05
C HIS A 1 -20.42 -4.95 2.33
N GLY A 2 -19.23 -5.53 2.15
CA GLY A 2 -17.98 -4.91 2.57
C GLY A 2 -17.62 -3.55 1.93
N ALA A 3 -17.90 -3.36 0.63
CA ALA A 3 -17.56 -2.10 -0.05
C ALA A 3 -18.42 -0.92 0.44
N HIS A 4 -19.69 -1.14 0.73
CA HIS A 4 -20.59 -0.11 1.25
C HIS A 4 -20.18 0.31 2.67
N GLU A 5 -19.90 -0.64 3.55
CA GLU A 5 -19.37 -0.36 4.89
C GLU A 5 -18.06 0.43 4.85
N CYS A 6 -17.13 0.06 3.96
CA CYS A 6 -15.87 0.81 3.80
C CYS A 6 -16.11 2.28 3.41
N LEU A 7 -17.08 2.55 2.52
CA LEU A 7 -17.42 3.92 2.12
C LEU A 7 -18.02 4.72 3.27
N VAL A 8 -18.88 4.11 4.08
CA VAL A 8 -19.46 4.76 5.27
C VAL A 8 -18.36 5.10 6.28
N HIS A 9 -17.45 4.15 6.57
CA HIS A 9 -16.29 4.40 7.44
C HIS A 9 -15.36 5.48 6.90
N LEU A 10 -15.04 5.45 5.61
CA LEU A 10 -14.22 6.49 4.98
C LEU A 10 -14.85 7.87 5.13
N THR A 11 -16.17 7.96 4.90
CA THR A 11 -16.92 9.20 5.01
C THR A 11 -16.88 9.75 6.45
N ASP A 12 -17.06 8.88 7.47
CA ASP A 12 -16.95 9.25 8.89
C ASP A 12 -15.54 9.76 9.24
N ILE A 13 -14.49 9.09 8.75
CA ILE A 13 -13.10 9.51 8.97
C ILE A 13 -12.83 10.88 8.36
N VAL A 14 -13.25 11.09 7.11
CA VAL A 14 -13.07 12.36 6.38
C VAL A 14 -13.83 13.49 7.05
N PHE A 15 -15.05 13.22 7.52
CA PHE A 15 -15.87 14.16 8.28
C PHE A 15 -15.21 14.53 9.61
N GLY A 16 -14.77 13.54 10.38
CA GLY A 16 -14.07 13.72 11.65
C GLY A 16 -12.74 14.47 11.52
N ALA A 17 -12.09 14.41 10.34
CA ALA A 17 -10.90 15.21 10.01
C ALA A 17 -11.24 16.68 9.64
N GLY A 18 -12.50 17.11 9.78
CA GLY A 18 -12.95 18.47 9.46
C GLY A 18 -13.14 18.75 7.97
N LYS A 19 -13.00 17.76 7.10
CA LYS A 19 -13.16 17.88 5.63
C LYS A 19 -14.64 17.69 5.23
N LYS A 20 -15.53 18.53 5.79
CA LYS A 20 -16.97 18.32 5.68
C LYS A 20 -17.51 18.29 4.23
N GLN A 21 -17.04 19.17 3.34
CA GLN A 21 -17.48 19.18 1.93
C GLN A 21 -17.03 17.92 1.18
N MET A 22 -15.81 17.49 1.42
CA MET A 22 -15.29 16.23 0.85
C MET A 22 -16.11 15.01 1.36
N ALA A 23 -16.41 14.96 2.65
CA ALA A 23 -17.27 13.92 3.21
C ALA A 23 -18.68 13.95 2.60
N LYS A 24 -19.27 15.15 2.43
CA LYS A 24 -20.55 15.32 1.75
C LYS A 24 -20.50 14.85 0.29
N GLY A 25 -19.43 15.15 -0.43
CA GLY A 25 -19.19 14.66 -1.79
C GLY A 25 -19.16 13.12 -1.85
N ILE A 26 -18.45 12.46 -0.95
CA ILE A 26 -18.43 10.98 -0.84
C ILE A 26 -19.84 10.45 -0.55
N PHE A 27 -20.54 11.05 0.41
CA PHE A 27 -21.90 10.69 0.81
C PHE A 27 -22.87 10.74 -0.40
N MET A 28 -22.86 11.84 -1.15
CA MET A 28 -23.73 12.05 -2.29
C MET A 28 -23.41 11.11 -3.47
N ARG A 29 -22.16 11.07 -3.89
CA ARG A 29 -21.74 10.26 -5.05
C ARG A 29 -21.99 8.77 -4.87
N ASN A 30 -21.91 8.28 -3.65
CA ASN A 30 -22.12 6.86 -3.33
C ASN A 30 -23.53 6.56 -2.82
N LYS A 31 -24.46 7.55 -2.88
CA LYS A 31 -25.85 7.41 -2.46
C LYS A 31 -26.00 6.84 -1.05
N LEU A 32 -25.08 7.23 -0.14
CA LEU A 32 -25.16 6.84 1.26
C LEU A 32 -26.36 7.51 1.93
N LYS A 33 -26.91 6.86 2.95
CA LYS A 33 -28.02 7.36 3.75
C LYS A 33 -27.58 7.59 5.19
N ALA A 34 -28.29 8.45 5.91
CA ALA A 34 -28.01 8.70 7.32
C ALA A 34 -28.00 7.42 8.15
N GLU A 35 -28.94 6.50 7.86
CA GLU A 35 -29.08 5.22 8.58
C GLU A 35 -27.86 4.31 8.42
N ASP A 36 -27.11 4.42 7.33
CA ASP A 36 -25.91 3.62 7.11
C ASP A 36 -24.88 3.87 8.21
N PHE A 37 -24.84 5.08 8.77
CA PHE A 37 -23.94 5.46 9.85
C PHE A 37 -24.36 4.91 11.22
N SER A 38 -25.58 4.41 11.37
CA SER A 38 -26.03 3.77 12.60
C SER A 38 -25.27 2.48 12.91
N LEU A 39 -24.73 1.83 11.87
CA LEU A 39 -23.97 0.57 11.97
C LEU A 39 -22.55 0.81 12.48
N ILE A 40 -22.02 2.04 12.37
CA ILE A 40 -20.70 2.39 12.88
C ILE A 40 -20.81 2.72 14.37
N LYS A 41 -20.08 1.95 15.19
CA LYS A 41 -19.96 2.21 16.62
C LYS A 41 -18.53 2.65 16.92
N ALA A 42 -18.34 3.90 17.32
CA ALA A 42 -17.09 4.41 17.86
C ALA A 42 -17.26 4.75 19.34
N SER A 43 -16.46 4.14 20.20
CA SER A 43 -16.54 4.33 21.65
C SER A 43 -17.94 4.05 22.24
N GLY A 44 -18.65 3.07 21.67
CA GLY A 44 -19.99 2.66 22.11
C GLY A 44 -21.14 3.57 21.66
N LYS A 45 -20.87 4.68 20.96
CA LYS A 45 -21.89 5.59 20.43
C LYS A 45 -22.09 5.39 18.92
N SER A 46 -23.36 5.45 18.49
CA SER A 46 -23.72 5.42 17.06
C SER A 46 -23.22 6.70 16.37
N LYS A 47 -22.83 6.58 15.11
CA LYS A 47 -22.46 7.70 14.24
C LYS A 47 -23.65 8.25 13.44
N LEU A 48 -24.87 7.88 13.78
CA LEU A 48 -26.08 8.34 13.10
C LEU A 48 -26.12 9.88 12.96
N ALA A 49 -25.76 10.61 14.00
CA ALA A 49 -25.71 12.08 13.99
C ALA A 49 -24.78 12.63 12.87
N VAL A 50 -23.69 11.94 12.55
CA VAL A 50 -22.81 12.31 11.42
C VAL A 50 -23.54 12.13 10.10
N GLY A 51 -24.28 11.03 9.94
CA GLY A 51 -25.10 10.76 8.76
C GLY A 51 -26.21 11.79 8.57
N GLU A 52 -26.89 12.17 9.65
CA GLU A 52 -27.93 13.21 9.66
C GLU A 52 -27.36 14.58 9.29
N GLU A 53 -26.24 14.99 9.89
CA GLU A 53 -25.57 16.25 9.54
C GLU A 53 -25.15 16.26 8.05
N LEU A 54 -24.61 15.15 7.54
CA LEU A 54 -24.26 15.03 6.14
C LEU A 54 -25.50 15.08 5.23
N ALA A 55 -26.63 14.50 5.63
CA ALA A 55 -27.86 14.53 4.84
C ALA A 55 -28.38 15.97 4.68
N GLU A 56 -28.38 16.74 5.77
CA GLU A 56 -28.89 18.11 5.81
C GLU A 56 -27.92 19.16 5.21
N MET A 57 -26.63 18.85 5.16
CA MET A 57 -25.60 19.76 4.68
C MET A 57 -25.79 20.11 3.21
N SER A 58 -25.70 21.38 2.85
CA SER A 58 -25.59 21.80 1.45
C SER A 58 -24.26 21.32 0.86
N TYR A 59 -24.32 20.85 -0.39
CA TYR A 59 -23.14 20.42 -1.13
C TYR A 59 -22.66 21.53 -2.06
N ASP A 60 -21.44 21.95 -1.87
CA ASP A 60 -20.76 22.92 -2.72
C ASP A 60 -19.62 22.21 -3.46
N GLU A 61 -19.87 21.85 -4.70
CA GLU A 61 -18.91 21.10 -5.53
C GLU A 61 -17.59 21.85 -5.72
N SER A 62 -17.62 23.19 -5.67
CA SER A 62 -16.39 24.00 -5.81
C SER A 62 -15.42 23.83 -4.63
N LYS A 63 -15.95 23.40 -3.48
CA LYS A 63 -15.20 23.14 -2.24
C LYS A 63 -14.91 21.65 -2.03
N ASP A 64 -15.42 20.80 -2.91
CA ASP A 64 -15.10 19.38 -2.86
C ASP A 64 -13.66 19.13 -3.34
N TYR A 65 -13.14 17.99 -2.92
CA TYR A 65 -11.86 17.52 -3.41
C TYR A 65 -11.94 17.25 -4.91
N LYS A 66 -11.21 18.01 -5.69
CA LYS A 66 -11.01 17.66 -7.10
C LYS A 66 -10.35 16.27 -7.18
N PRO A 67 -10.89 15.36 -7.98
CA PRO A 67 -10.31 14.04 -8.09
C PRO A 67 -8.82 14.16 -8.41
N VAL A 68 -8.04 13.28 -7.78
CA VAL A 68 -6.58 13.17 -7.89
C VAL A 68 -6.05 13.22 -9.35
N LYS A 69 -6.93 13.00 -10.32
CA LYS A 69 -6.63 13.13 -11.75
C LYS A 69 -6.05 14.50 -12.13
N ASP A 70 -6.50 15.57 -11.46
CA ASP A 70 -6.00 16.92 -11.72
C ASP A 70 -4.78 17.29 -10.85
N MET A 71 -4.52 16.51 -9.79
CA MET A 71 -3.32 16.69 -8.95
C MET A 71 -2.07 16.04 -9.54
N PHE A 72 -2.26 15.14 -10.47
CA PHE A 72 -1.19 14.51 -11.25
C PHE A 72 -1.21 14.97 -12.71
N GLU A 73 -1.46 16.25 -12.98
CA GLU A 73 -0.83 16.80 -14.16
C GLU A 73 0.66 16.45 -14.03
N PRO A 74 1.22 15.71 -14.98
CA PRO A 74 2.64 15.45 -14.94
C PRO A 74 3.31 16.83 -14.94
N VAL A 75 3.71 17.28 -13.74
CA VAL A 75 4.58 18.44 -13.64
C VAL A 75 5.72 18.05 -14.55
N SER A 76 5.89 18.78 -15.63
CA SER A 76 7.04 18.61 -16.53
C SER A 76 8.25 19.10 -15.76
N LEU A 77 8.69 18.26 -14.81
CA LEU A 77 9.86 18.52 -14.02
C LEU A 77 11.05 18.53 -14.97
N PRO A 78 11.93 19.54 -14.87
CA PRO A 78 13.11 19.63 -15.73
C PRO A 78 13.83 18.29 -15.71
N SER A 79 14.04 17.70 -16.88
CA SER A 79 14.56 16.34 -17.04
C SER A 79 15.93 16.07 -16.40
N LYS A 80 16.59 17.10 -15.89
CA LYS A 80 17.90 17.06 -15.24
C LYS A 80 17.87 16.91 -13.72
N GLU A 81 16.73 17.15 -13.07
CA GLU A 81 16.64 17.23 -11.60
C GLU A 81 16.05 15.97 -10.95
N TYR A 82 15.44 15.09 -11.74
CA TYR A 82 14.78 13.91 -11.20
C TYR A 82 15.24 12.62 -11.89
N MET A 83 15.52 11.63 -11.08
CA MET A 83 15.81 10.29 -11.58
C MET A 83 14.56 9.71 -12.24
N ARG A 84 14.65 9.45 -13.55
CA ARG A 84 13.59 8.77 -14.29
C ARG A 84 13.76 7.27 -14.13
N PHE A 85 12.64 6.58 -14.07
CA PHE A 85 12.65 5.12 -14.17
C PHE A 85 13.27 4.72 -15.51
N PRO A 86 14.31 3.88 -15.54
CA PRO A 86 14.89 3.42 -16.80
C PRO A 86 13.85 2.69 -17.64
N LEU A 87 13.69 3.10 -18.92
CA LEU A 87 12.67 2.53 -19.81
C LEU A 87 12.95 1.08 -20.20
N ASP A 88 14.17 0.64 -20.04
CA ASP A 88 14.69 -0.68 -20.42
C ASP A 88 14.78 -1.66 -19.24
N ILE A 89 14.37 -1.25 -18.04
CA ILE A 89 14.37 -2.15 -16.90
C ILE A 89 13.27 -3.21 -17.03
N LYS A 90 13.65 -4.45 -16.88
CA LYS A 90 12.73 -5.58 -16.89
C LYS A 90 12.05 -5.69 -15.54
N ILE A 91 10.71 -5.67 -15.50
CA ILE A 91 9.93 -5.88 -14.29
C ILE A 91 9.21 -7.22 -14.37
N GLU A 92 9.41 -8.08 -13.38
CA GLU A 92 8.76 -9.39 -13.29
C GLU A 92 7.99 -9.53 -12.00
N PHE A 93 6.77 -10.08 -12.08
CA PHE A 93 5.95 -10.42 -10.93
C PHE A 93 6.11 -11.90 -10.56
N ILE A 94 6.64 -12.16 -9.36
CA ILE A 94 6.91 -13.50 -8.85
C ILE A 94 5.75 -13.93 -7.95
N ASP A 95 4.82 -14.67 -8.51
CA ASP A 95 3.59 -15.13 -7.85
C ASP A 95 3.45 -16.67 -7.82
N THR A 96 4.42 -17.37 -8.39
CA THR A 96 4.46 -18.83 -8.43
C THR A 96 5.87 -19.36 -8.14
N GLU A 97 5.94 -20.58 -7.61
CA GLU A 97 7.20 -21.22 -7.30
C GLU A 97 8.13 -21.34 -8.52
N LYS A 98 7.55 -21.57 -9.69
CA LYS A 98 8.33 -21.69 -10.95
C LYS A 98 9.07 -20.42 -11.31
N LYS A 99 8.53 -19.25 -10.93
CA LYS A 99 9.16 -17.95 -11.24
C LYS A 99 10.28 -17.59 -10.26
N ILE A 100 10.39 -18.25 -9.11
CA ILE A 100 11.44 -17.97 -8.11
C ILE A 100 12.83 -18.06 -8.72
N GLN A 101 13.04 -18.95 -9.68
CA GLN A 101 14.33 -19.11 -10.35
C GLN A 101 14.79 -17.84 -11.10
N LEU A 102 13.87 -16.93 -11.48
CA LEU A 102 14.24 -15.67 -12.13
C LEU A 102 15.09 -14.78 -11.23
N LEU A 103 14.97 -14.93 -9.91
CA LEU A 103 15.76 -14.19 -8.93
C LEU A 103 17.27 -14.56 -8.96
N GLU A 104 17.64 -15.65 -9.65
CA GLU A 104 19.06 -16.01 -9.86
C GLU A 104 19.85 -14.88 -10.53
N GLU A 105 19.20 -14.06 -11.36
CA GLU A 105 19.80 -12.90 -12.05
C GLU A 105 20.37 -11.86 -11.06
N LEU A 106 19.90 -11.85 -9.80
CA LEU A 106 20.38 -10.95 -8.76
C LEU A 106 21.63 -11.44 -8.03
N LYS A 107 21.97 -12.74 -8.14
CA LYS A 107 23.11 -13.30 -7.44
C LYS A 107 24.42 -12.69 -7.92
N GLY A 108 25.23 -12.25 -6.97
CA GLY A 108 26.54 -11.69 -7.25
C GLY A 108 26.53 -10.28 -7.83
N GLN A 109 25.37 -9.66 -8.01
CA GLN A 109 25.31 -8.23 -8.33
C GLN A 109 25.87 -7.42 -7.18
N LYS A 110 26.64 -6.38 -7.52
CA LYS A 110 27.32 -5.54 -6.51
C LYS A 110 26.34 -4.82 -5.59
N TYR A 111 25.21 -4.36 -6.16
CA TYR A 111 24.16 -3.66 -5.43
C TYR A 111 22.80 -4.28 -5.74
N VAL A 112 22.03 -4.53 -4.71
CA VAL A 112 20.65 -5.01 -4.80
C VAL A 112 19.78 -4.13 -3.93
N GLY A 113 18.84 -3.42 -4.55
CA GLY A 113 17.85 -2.59 -3.87
C GLY A 113 16.70 -3.44 -3.33
N VAL A 114 16.19 -3.10 -2.15
CA VAL A 114 15.05 -3.79 -1.53
C VAL A 114 14.07 -2.82 -0.91
N ASP A 115 12.79 -3.20 -0.94
CA ASP A 115 11.69 -2.51 -0.29
C ASP A 115 10.55 -3.48 0.02
N ALA A 116 9.64 -3.14 0.93
CA ALA A 116 8.53 -4.00 1.30
C ALA A 116 7.24 -3.20 1.55
N GLU A 117 6.11 -3.79 1.12
CA GLU A 117 4.78 -3.26 1.41
C GLU A 117 4.02 -4.22 2.32
N TRP A 118 3.41 -3.66 3.36
CA TRP A 118 2.75 -4.41 4.41
C TRP A 118 1.24 -4.45 4.19
N ARG A 119 0.61 -5.54 4.62
CA ARG A 119 -0.85 -5.59 4.66
C ARG A 119 -1.36 -4.53 5.61
N PRO A 120 -2.32 -3.69 5.18
CA PRO A 120 -2.94 -2.74 6.09
C PRO A 120 -3.57 -3.49 7.26
N ALA A 121 -3.24 -3.07 8.48
CA ALA A 121 -3.94 -3.53 9.66
C ALA A 121 -5.35 -2.91 9.64
N PRO A 122 -6.42 -3.71 9.81
CA PRO A 122 -7.80 -3.19 9.79
C PRO A 122 -8.07 -2.16 10.88
N HIS A 123 -7.29 -2.18 11.96
CA HIS A 123 -7.34 -1.19 13.05
C HIS A 123 -5.95 -0.99 13.65
N ARG A 124 -5.72 0.16 14.28
CA ARG A 124 -4.46 0.53 14.98
C ARG A 124 -3.94 -0.53 15.97
N TRP A 125 -4.82 -1.39 16.47
CA TRP A 125 -4.52 -2.40 17.49
C TRP A 125 -4.27 -3.79 16.93
N TYR A 126 -4.43 -3.98 15.61
CA TYR A 126 -4.11 -5.25 14.97
C TYR A 126 -2.66 -5.24 14.48
N GLU A 127 -1.93 -6.27 14.85
CA GLU A 127 -0.61 -6.50 14.29
C GLU A 127 -0.69 -6.72 12.79
N SER A 128 0.26 -6.17 12.04
CA SER A 128 0.41 -6.48 10.61
C SER A 128 0.53 -7.99 10.43
N LYS A 129 -0.20 -8.52 9.44
CA LYS A 129 -0.15 -9.95 9.09
C LYS A 129 1.09 -10.34 8.27
N GLY A 130 2.12 -9.51 8.27
CA GLY A 130 3.33 -9.69 7.48
C GLY A 130 3.30 -8.95 6.14
N PRO A 131 4.38 -9.03 5.37
CA PRO A 131 4.50 -8.35 4.10
C PRO A 131 3.47 -8.87 3.09
N ALA A 132 2.91 -7.97 2.30
CA ALA A 132 2.09 -8.30 1.14
C ALA A 132 2.96 -8.48 -0.10
N ILE A 133 3.89 -7.55 -0.28
CA ILE A 133 4.80 -7.49 -1.42
C ILE A 133 6.22 -7.30 -0.88
N PHE A 134 7.17 -7.96 -1.51
CA PHE A 134 8.59 -7.66 -1.37
C PHE A 134 9.15 -7.28 -2.74
N GLN A 135 9.81 -6.14 -2.80
CA GLN A 135 10.42 -5.62 -4.01
C GLN A 135 11.93 -5.79 -3.92
N ILE A 136 12.52 -6.32 -4.98
CA ILE A 136 13.96 -6.51 -5.05
C ILE A 136 14.44 -6.18 -6.47
N ALA A 137 15.49 -5.39 -6.58
CA ALA A 137 15.96 -4.88 -7.86
C ALA A 137 17.47 -4.95 -7.97
N GLY A 138 17.93 -5.35 -9.16
CA GLY A 138 19.30 -5.25 -9.58
C GLY A 138 19.53 -4.07 -10.52
N LYS A 139 20.55 -4.19 -11.36
CA LYS A 139 20.95 -3.12 -12.29
C LYS A 139 19.92 -2.91 -13.42
N ASN A 140 19.43 -4.00 -14.01
CA ASN A 140 18.61 -3.97 -15.22
C ASN A 140 17.25 -4.65 -15.04
N GLU A 141 16.99 -5.21 -13.87
CA GLU A 141 15.76 -5.95 -13.56
C GLU A 141 15.22 -5.60 -12.18
N ALA A 142 13.91 -5.67 -12.04
CA ALA A 142 13.20 -5.55 -10.78
C ALA A 142 12.17 -6.66 -10.66
N PHE A 143 12.02 -7.18 -9.46
CA PHE A 143 11.08 -8.24 -9.14
C PHE A 143 10.14 -7.79 -8.04
N ILE A 144 8.84 -8.03 -8.26
CA ILE A 144 7.79 -7.83 -7.27
C ILE A 144 7.33 -9.21 -6.82
N ILE A 145 7.57 -9.56 -5.57
CA ILE A 145 7.30 -10.89 -5.03
C ILE A 145 6.00 -10.86 -4.22
N ASP A 146 5.05 -11.74 -4.56
CA ASP A 146 3.80 -11.94 -3.81
C ASP A 146 4.10 -12.71 -2.51
N MET A 147 4.29 -11.97 -1.42
CA MET A 147 4.58 -12.55 -0.11
C MET A 147 3.36 -13.21 0.53
N ILE A 148 2.16 -12.90 0.06
CA ILE A 148 0.94 -13.57 0.53
C ILE A 148 0.95 -15.03 0.10
N LYS A 149 1.35 -15.29 -1.15
CA LYS A 149 1.43 -16.63 -1.72
C LYS A 149 2.72 -17.36 -1.37
N LEU A 150 3.84 -16.64 -1.42
CA LEU A 150 5.18 -17.24 -1.41
C LEU A 150 5.98 -17.03 -0.12
N GLY A 151 5.54 -16.18 0.80
CA GLY A 151 6.31 -15.82 1.99
C GLY A 151 6.70 -17.00 2.90
N LYS A 152 5.99 -18.13 2.80
CA LYS A 152 6.33 -19.38 3.50
C LYS A 152 7.01 -20.44 2.61
N ASN A 153 7.31 -20.09 1.37
CA ASN A 153 7.92 -21.03 0.43
C ASN A 153 9.41 -21.18 0.71
N SER A 154 9.85 -22.39 0.99
CA SER A 154 11.25 -22.69 1.35
C SER A 154 12.24 -22.38 0.22
N LYS A 155 11.83 -22.55 -1.05
CA LYS A 155 12.70 -22.21 -2.19
C LYS A 155 12.89 -20.71 -2.28
N LEU A 156 11.85 -19.90 -2.05
CA LEU A 156 11.98 -18.45 -2.00
C LEU A 156 12.94 -18.03 -0.88
N ASN A 157 12.74 -18.57 0.32
CA ASN A 157 13.60 -18.26 1.47
C ASN A 157 15.07 -18.62 1.20
N SER A 158 15.32 -19.79 0.62
CA SER A 158 16.68 -20.22 0.24
C SER A 158 17.28 -19.32 -0.84
N MET A 159 16.47 -18.90 -1.81
CA MET A 159 16.89 -17.99 -2.87
C MET A 159 17.28 -16.62 -2.31
N LEU A 160 16.38 -15.99 -1.54
CA LEU A 160 16.67 -14.70 -0.91
C LEU A 160 17.88 -14.77 0.01
N LYS A 161 17.99 -15.83 0.82
CA LYS A 161 19.18 -16.06 1.65
C LYS A 161 20.44 -16.08 0.79
N SER A 162 20.45 -16.80 -0.33
CA SER A 162 21.63 -16.89 -1.19
C SER A 162 22.03 -15.55 -1.81
N ILE A 163 21.07 -14.67 -2.08
CA ILE A 163 21.30 -13.31 -2.59
C ILE A 163 21.85 -12.43 -1.47
N PHE A 164 21.19 -12.42 -0.30
CA PHE A 164 21.50 -11.52 0.80
C PHE A 164 22.83 -11.85 1.51
N THR A 165 23.24 -13.10 1.51
CA THR A 165 24.51 -13.53 2.12
C THR A 165 25.66 -13.60 1.11
N HIS A 166 25.44 -13.19 -0.13
CA HIS A 166 26.50 -13.25 -1.14
C HIS A 166 27.57 -12.19 -0.83
N LYS A 167 28.83 -12.65 -0.71
CA LYS A 167 29.96 -11.84 -0.23
C LYS A 167 30.25 -10.55 -1.00
N ASN A 168 29.86 -10.49 -2.28
CA ASN A 168 30.10 -9.34 -3.15
C ASN A 168 28.85 -8.45 -3.31
N THR A 169 27.75 -8.76 -2.63
CA THR A 169 26.49 -8.04 -2.76
C THR A 169 26.28 -7.10 -1.58
N THR A 170 26.00 -5.85 -1.88
CA THR A 170 25.53 -4.85 -0.91
C THR A 170 24.05 -4.66 -1.07
N ILE A 171 23.29 -4.89 -0.01
CA ILE A 171 21.84 -4.64 0.02
C ILE A 171 21.60 -3.17 0.36
N ILE A 172 20.74 -2.53 -0.42
CA ILE A 172 20.37 -1.12 -0.28
C ILE A 172 18.87 -1.03 -0.05
N GLY A 173 18.45 -0.42 1.06
CA GLY A 173 17.05 -0.15 1.37
C GLY A 173 16.90 1.20 2.05
N TYR A 174 15.86 1.95 1.73
CA TYR A 174 15.57 3.21 2.42
C TYR A 174 14.75 2.93 3.68
N ALA A 175 15.24 3.42 4.84
CA ALA A 175 14.60 3.21 6.15
C ALA A 175 14.26 1.72 6.48
N PHE A 176 14.96 0.78 5.86
CA PHE A 176 14.64 -0.65 5.82
C PHE A 176 14.83 -1.39 7.18
N ALA A 177 15.35 -0.72 8.21
CA ALA A 177 15.54 -1.33 9.53
C ALA A 177 14.22 -1.82 10.17
N SER A 178 13.13 -1.08 9.99
CA SER A 178 11.80 -1.47 10.44
C SER A 178 11.29 -2.72 9.70
N ASP A 179 11.54 -2.77 8.39
CA ASP A 179 11.14 -3.89 7.54
C ASP A 179 11.88 -5.17 7.91
N ILE A 180 13.20 -5.09 8.16
CA ILE A 180 13.98 -6.23 8.65
C ILE A 180 13.39 -6.79 9.95
N SER A 181 13.05 -5.93 10.90
CA SER A 181 12.43 -6.34 12.17
C SER A 181 11.10 -7.07 11.94
N MET A 182 10.29 -6.57 11.02
CA MET A 182 9.00 -7.16 10.66
C MET A 182 9.17 -8.47 9.89
N PHE A 183 10.17 -8.57 9.00
CA PHE A 183 10.49 -9.83 8.31
C PHE A 183 10.88 -10.91 9.31
N HIS A 184 11.73 -10.61 10.28
CA HIS A 184 12.09 -11.57 11.33
C HIS A 184 10.88 -12.08 12.12
N LYS A 185 9.88 -11.23 12.32
CA LYS A 185 8.67 -11.60 13.05
C LYS A 185 7.72 -12.49 12.25
N HIS A 186 7.64 -12.31 10.94
CA HIS A 186 6.58 -12.89 10.11
C HIS A 186 7.06 -13.92 9.09
N CYS A 187 8.35 -13.92 8.75
CA CYS A 187 8.94 -14.88 7.82
C CYS A 187 9.84 -15.83 8.60
N PRO A 188 9.51 -17.14 8.67
CA PRO A 188 10.36 -18.11 9.33
C PRO A 188 11.72 -18.18 8.61
N GLN A 189 12.77 -18.23 9.39
CA GLN A 189 14.17 -18.38 8.93
C GLN A 189 14.45 -19.79 8.46
#